data_3ee1b8e02c4d171a76aa50da7ecfe904
#
_entry.id   3ee1b8e02c4d171a76aa50da7ecfe904
#
_cell.length_a   1.000
_cell.length_b   1.000
_cell.length_c   1.000
_cell.angle_alpha   90.00
_cell.angle_beta   90.00
_cell.angle_gamma   90.00
#
_symmetry.space_group_name_H-M   'P 1'
#
loop_
_entity.id
_entity.type
_entity.pdbx_description
1 polymer ?
#
loop_
_entity_poly.entity_id
_entity_poly.type
_entity_poly.pdbx_seq_one_letter_code
_entity_poly.pdbx_strand_id
1 'polypeptide(L)'
;RYTYAELKREVVALASVLRNQGIGKGDRVIIYMPMVPEALFAMLACARLGAIHSVVFGGFAARELATRIDDAQPKLIVSASCGLEPGRIVAYKPLLDEAIDMARHKPDRCLILQRDQKRCDLIEGRDLDLADQMARERAAGANVDCVPVAATDPLYVLYTSGTTGQPKGVVRDNGGHMVALKWSMENEFGVKPGEVFWAASDVGWVVGHSYIVYAPLLHGCTTILFEGKPIGTPDAGTFWRVIAEHGVDVLFTAPTAFRAIKGQDPDGTFLPKYDLSKFRTLFLAGERADPPTLEWAEKKLGVPVIDHWWQTETGHPISQNPVGLGMLPVKHGSPGVSMPGFDVQVLDDAGHAVPSGTMGNVVIKLPLPPGCLPTLWNADDRFREAYLAEFPGYYKTADAGYLDADGYLFIMARTDDIINVAGHRLSTGGMEEVVAEHPDVAECAVVGIADAMKGQVPCGFVVLSAGRDREAGELEREIVALVRERIGAVAALKTVIPVKRLPKTRSGKILRATIQKIADKEEWKMPATIDDPAILDEIGAALRERGIGV
;
A
#
# COMPACT_ATOMS: atom_id res chain seq x y z
N ARG A 1 -18.13 -15.69 -9.00
CA ARG A 1 -17.77 -16.43 -7.79
C ARG A 1 -17.13 -17.76 -8.18
N TYR A 2 -16.03 -18.13 -7.54
CA TYR A 2 -15.32 -19.39 -7.74
C TYR A 2 -15.26 -20.14 -6.42
N THR A 3 -15.57 -21.41 -6.43
CA THR A 3 -15.26 -22.36 -5.35
C THR A 3 -13.76 -22.69 -5.40
N TYR A 4 -13.20 -23.26 -4.33
CA TYR A 4 -11.80 -23.74 -4.34
C TYR A 4 -11.54 -24.79 -5.46
N ALA A 5 -12.51 -25.63 -5.76
CA ALA A 5 -12.40 -26.60 -6.84
C ALA A 5 -12.37 -25.93 -8.23
N GLU A 6 -13.19 -24.91 -8.44
CA GLU A 6 -13.19 -24.11 -9.66
C GLU A 6 -11.92 -23.30 -9.80
N LEU A 7 -11.48 -22.63 -8.70
CA LEU A 7 -10.22 -21.91 -8.66
C LEU A 7 -9.05 -22.84 -9.04
N LYS A 8 -8.99 -24.04 -8.46
CA LYS A 8 -7.97 -25.03 -8.79
C LYS A 8 -7.97 -25.37 -10.28
N ARG A 9 -9.15 -25.56 -10.90
CA ARG A 9 -9.25 -25.86 -12.35
C ARG A 9 -8.68 -24.71 -13.20
N GLU A 10 -9.02 -23.46 -12.87
CA GLU A 10 -8.53 -22.30 -13.59
C GLU A 10 -7.01 -22.11 -13.42
N VAL A 11 -6.50 -22.31 -12.21
CA VAL A 11 -5.06 -22.24 -11.90
C VAL A 11 -4.29 -23.34 -12.65
N VAL A 12 -4.82 -24.57 -12.70
CA VAL A 12 -4.20 -25.68 -13.44
C VAL A 12 -4.21 -25.41 -14.95
N ALA A 13 -5.31 -24.88 -15.49
CA ALA A 13 -5.38 -24.51 -16.90
C ALA A 13 -4.34 -23.45 -17.26
N LEU A 14 -4.23 -22.39 -16.46
CA LEU A 14 -3.25 -21.34 -16.69
C LEU A 14 -1.81 -21.83 -16.47
N ALA A 15 -1.57 -22.68 -15.47
CA ALA A 15 -0.25 -23.31 -15.27
C ALA A 15 0.16 -24.16 -16.48
N SER A 16 -0.80 -24.85 -17.11
CA SER A 16 -0.55 -25.60 -18.36
C SER A 16 -0.20 -24.65 -19.51
N VAL A 17 -0.94 -23.55 -19.67
CA VAL A 17 -0.61 -22.51 -20.66
C VAL A 17 0.82 -21.99 -20.45
N LEU A 18 1.16 -21.58 -19.22
CA LEU A 18 2.50 -21.06 -18.90
C LEU A 18 3.60 -22.11 -19.19
N ARG A 19 3.39 -23.36 -18.77
CA ARG A 19 4.33 -24.46 -19.03
C ARG A 19 4.53 -24.69 -20.52
N ASN A 20 3.47 -24.62 -21.33
CA ASN A 20 3.53 -24.78 -22.79
C ASN A 20 4.24 -23.60 -23.46
N GLN A 21 4.32 -22.44 -22.80
CA GLN A 21 5.15 -21.30 -23.22
C GLN A 21 6.58 -21.37 -22.66
N GLY A 22 7.00 -22.49 -22.08
CA GLY A 22 8.35 -22.71 -21.59
C GLY A 22 8.65 -22.12 -20.22
N ILE A 23 7.61 -21.82 -19.42
CA ILE A 23 7.78 -21.35 -18.03
C ILE A 23 7.96 -22.54 -17.09
N GLY A 24 9.01 -22.50 -16.30
CA GLY A 24 9.35 -23.49 -15.28
C GLY A 24 9.88 -22.86 -13.99
N LYS A 25 10.40 -23.69 -13.10
CA LYS A 25 10.96 -23.28 -11.81
C LYS A 25 12.06 -22.22 -11.99
N GLY A 26 11.93 -21.13 -11.26
CA GLY A 26 12.89 -20.01 -11.25
C GLY A 26 12.75 -19.04 -12.42
N ASP A 27 11.91 -19.30 -13.43
CA ASP A 27 11.60 -18.35 -14.47
C ASP A 27 10.75 -17.19 -13.92
N ARG A 28 10.91 -15.99 -14.48
CA ARG A 28 10.15 -14.80 -14.06
C ARG A 28 8.99 -14.57 -15.02
N VAL A 29 7.84 -14.22 -14.42
CA VAL A 29 6.63 -13.82 -15.13
C VAL A 29 6.17 -12.49 -14.56
N ILE A 30 6.05 -11.46 -15.38
CA ILE A 30 5.40 -10.20 -14.98
C ILE A 30 3.88 -10.35 -15.17
N ILE A 31 3.13 -9.86 -14.18
CA ILE A 31 1.66 -9.79 -14.19
C ILE A 31 1.29 -8.29 -14.14
N TYR A 32 0.85 -7.76 -15.29
CA TYR A 32 0.42 -6.37 -15.45
C TYR A 32 -1.06 -6.35 -15.79
N MET A 33 -1.90 -6.51 -14.76
CA MET A 33 -3.33 -6.75 -14.91
C MET A 33 -4.17 -5.86 -13.97
N PRO A 34 -5.42 -5.57 -14.32
CA PRO A 34 -6.39 -4.99 -13.40
C PRO A 34 -6.83 -6.03 -12.35
N MET A 35 -7.71 -5.61 -11.44
CA MET A 35 -8.28 -6.45 -10.38
C MET A 35 -9.32 -7.44 -10.93
N VAL A 36 -8.87 -8.40 -11.73
CA VAL A 36 -9.68 -9.46 -12.35
C VAL A 36 -9.22 -10.85 -11.85
N PRO A 37 -10.08 -11.86 -11.85
CA PRO A 37 -9.74 -13.21 -11.36
C PRO A 37 -8.49 -13.80 -12.00
N GLU A 38 -8.25 -13.51 -13.26
CA GLU A 38 -7.09 -14.01 -14.02
C GLU A 38 -5.75 -13.51 -13.48
N ALA A 39 -5.72 -12.34 -12.82
CA ALA A 39 -4.52 -11.86 -12.13
C ALA A 39 -4.16 -12.80 -10.95
N LEU A 40 -5.15 -13.18 -10.17
CA LEU A 40 -5.00 -14.15 -9.07
C LEU A 40 -4.64 -15.54 -9.60
N PHE A 41 -5.28 -15.98 -10.68
CA PHE A 41 -4.93 -17.26 -11.32
C PHE A 41 -3.47 -17.28 -11.77
N ALA A 42 -2.98 -16.18 -12.35
CA ALA A 42 -1.60 -16.07 -12.81
C ALA A 42 -0.58 -16.15 -11.66
N MET A 43 -0.84 -15.46 -10.53
CA MET A 43 0.00 -15.56 -9.33
C MET A 43 0.09 -16.99 -8.81
N LEU A 44 -1.06 -17.67 -8.68
CA LEU A 44 -1.13 -19.05 -8.19
C LEU A 44 -0.58 -20.07 -9.21
N ALA A 45 -0.73 -19.83 -10.51
CA ALA A 45 -0.16 -20.66 -11.56
C ALA A 45 1.37 -20.60 -11.57
N CYS A 46 1.96 -19.41 -11.38
CA CYS A 46 3.40 -19.24 -11.19
C CYS A 46 3.88 -20.00 -9.96
N ALA A 47 3.21 -19.83 -8.82
CA ALA A 47 3.55 -20.57 -7.58
C ALA A 47 3.49 -22.10 -7.80
N ARG A 48 2.48 -22.59 -8.54
CA ARG A 48 2.31 -24.01 -8.87
C ARG A 48 3.48 -24.58 -9.68
N LEU A 49 4.06 -23.77 -10.56
CA LEU A 49 5.22 -24.13 -11.40
C LEU A 49 6.57 -23.87 -10.73
N GLY A 50 6.59 -23.28 -9.54
CA GLY A 50 7.83 -22.78 -8.92
C GLY A 50 8.45 -21.60 -9.69
N ALA A 51 7.68 -20.94 -10.55
CA ALA A 51 8.07 -19.71 -11.24
C ALA A 51 7.92 -18.50 -10.30
N ILE A 52 8.72 -17.48 -10.55
CA ILE A 52 8.76 -16.26 -9.76
C ILE A 52 7.88 -15.22 -10.43
N HIS A 53 6.77 -14.82 -9.80
CA HIS A 53 5.97 -13.75 -10.37
C HIS A 53 6.39 -12.36 -9.86
N SER A 54 6.14 -11.35 -10.68
CA SER A 54 6.25 -9.96 -10.29
C SER A 54 5.00 -9.21 -10.75
N VAL A 55 4.14 -8.85 -9.81
CA VAL A 55 2.92 -8.10 -10.13
C VAL A 55 3.26 -6.63 -10.20
N VAL A 56 2.87 -6.01 -11.31
CA VAL A 56 3.03 -4.57 -11.54
C VAL A 56 1.66 -3.92 -11.50
N PHE A 57 1.51 -2.91 -10.66
CA PHE A 57 0.26 -2.19 -10.53
C PHE A 57 -0.19 -1.62 -11.89
N GLY A 58 -1.43 -1.93 -12.29
CA GLY A 58 -1.97 -1.61 -13.61
C GLY A 58 -2.11 -0.12 -13.94
N GLY A 59 -1.94 0.72 -12.94
CA GLY A 59 -1.90 2.16 -13.10
C GLY A 59 -0.53 2.76 -13.41
N PHE A 60 0.57 1.96 -13.47
CA PHE A 60 1.90 2.49 -13.78
C PHE A 60 2.04 2.88 -15.25
N ALA A 61 2.80 3.97 -15.49
CA ALA A 61 3.21 4.38 -16.82
C ALA A 61 4.16 3.37 -17.48
N ALA A 62 4.24 3.39 -18.81
CA ALA A 62 5.07 2.47 -19.59
C ALA A 62 6.54 2.42 -19.13
N ARG A 63 7.13 3.56 -18.77
CA ARG A 63 8.52 3.65 -18.29
C ARG A 63 8.76 2.84 -17.00
N GLU A 64 7.79 2.85 -16.09
CA GLU A 64 7.89 2.09 -14.84
C GLU A 64 7.81 0.59 -15.07
N LEU A 65 6.94 0.18 -16.00
CA LEU A 65 6.86 -1.22 -16.41
C LEU A 65 8.16 -1.63 -17.14
N ALA A 66 8.72 -0.79 -18.03
CA ALA A 66 9.98 -1.05 -18.71
C ALA A 66 11.15 -1.27 -17.75
N THR A 67 11.26 -0.45 -16.71
CA THR A 67 12.30 -0.61 -15.67
C THR A 67 12.20 -1.97 -14.96
N ARG A 68 10.98 -2.43 -14.69
CA ARG A 68 10.75 -3.74 -14.06
C ARG A 68 10.99 -4.90 -15.03
N ILE A 69 10.69 -4.72 -16.30
CA ILE A 69 11.04 -5.71 -17.35
C ILE A 69 12.56 -5.86 -17.44
N ASP A 70 13.30 -4.76 -17.39
CA ASP A 70 14.77 -4.80 -17.47
C ASP A 70 15.41 -5.46 -16.25
N ASP A 71 14.87 -5.25 -15.05
CA ASP A 71 15.44 -5.80 -13.83
C ASP A 71 15.01 -7.25 -13.59
N ALA A 72 13.72 -7.57 -13.73
CA ALA A 72 13.20 -8.91 -13.53
C ALA A 72 13.55 -9.86 -14.68
N GLN A 73 13.76 -9.36 -15.90
CA GLN A 73 14.00 -10.13 -17.13
C GLN A 73 12.97 -11.27 -17.30
N PRO A 74 11.66 -10.96 -17.40
CA PRO A 74 10.62 -11.96 -17.52
C PRO A 74 10.68 -12.66 -18.88
N LYS A 75 10.45 -13.98 -18.91
CA LYS A 75 10.23 -14.71 -20.15
C LYS A 75 8.86 -14.39 -20.76
N LEU A 76 7.86 -14.13 -19.88
CA LEU A 76 6.47 -13.93 -20.28
C LEU A 76 5.82 -12.83 -19.45
N ILE A 77 4.91 -12.08 -20.10
CA ILE A 77 4.06 -11.09 -19.42
C ILE A 77 2.60 -11.51 -19.57
N VAL A 78 1.86 -11.52 -18.46
CA VAL A 78 0.40 -11.66 -18.45
C VAL A 78 -0.21 -10.28 -18.28
N SER A 79 -1.10 -9.89 -19.19
CA SER A 79 -1.73 -8.57 -19.17
C SER A 79 -3.19 -8.63 -19.62
N ALA A 80 -3.85 -7.47 -19.69
CA ALA A 80 -5.21 -7.32 -20.18
C ALA A 80 -5.30 -6.22 -21.24
N SER A 81 -6.37 -6.23 -22.04
CA SER A 81 -6.64 -5.19 -23.01
C SER A 81 -6.94 -3.84 -22.34
N CYS A 82 -7.65 -3.87 -21.19
CA CYS A 82 -8.00 -2.67 -20.43
C CYS A 82 -8.28 -2.97 -18.94
N GLY A 83 -8.24 -1.93 -18.11
CA GLY A 83 -8.77 -1.87 -16.76
C GLY A 83 -9.89 -0.84 -16.65
N LEU A 84 -10.68 -0.94 -15.58
CA LEU A 84 -11.80 -0.02 -15.31
C LEU A 84 -11.46 0.89 -14.13
N GLU A 85 -11.71 2.18 -14.30
CA GLU A 85 -11.68 3.17 -13.22
C GLU A 85 -12.96 3.99 -13.23
N PRO A 86 -13.32 4.68 -12.14
CA PRO A 86 -14.50 5.52 -12.12
C PRO A 86 -14.50 6.50 -13.30
N GLY A 87 -15.54 6.39 -14.15
CA GLY A 87 -15.75 7.27 -15.30
C GLY A 87 -14.80 7.07 -16.49
N ARG A 88 -13.86 6.12 -16.47
CA ARG A 88 -12.95 5.90 -17.59
C ARG A 88 -12.50 4.45 -17.77
N ILE A 89 -12.16 4.09 -19.01
CA ILE A 89 -11.50 2.83 -19.36
C ILE A 89 -10.00 3.14 -19.60
N VAL A 90 -9.13 2.43 -18.91
CA VAL A 90 -7.68 2.54 -19.07
C VAL A 90 -7.21 1.46 -20.02
N ALA A 91 -6.68 1.82 -21.17
CA ALA A 91 -6.11 0.87 -22.14
C ALA A 91 -4.73 0.40 -21.64
N TYR A 92 -4.58 -0.88 -21.33
CA TYR A 92 -3.31 -1.44 -20.83
C TYR A 92 -2.37 -1.84 -21.98
N LYS A 93 -2.94 -2.36 -23.07
CA LYS A 93 -2.12 -2.85 -24.21
C LYS A 93 -1.16 -1.80 -24.79
N PRO A 94 -1.57 -0.53 -25.06
CA PRO A 94 -0.64 0.48 -25.54
C PRO A 94 0.51 0.77 -24.56
N LEU A 95 0.22 0.79 -23.24
CA LEU A 95 1.25 0.98 -22.21
C LEU A 95 2.21 -0.20 -22.14
N LEU A 96 1.71 -1.42 -22.30
CA LEU A 96 2.52 -2.63 -22.36
C LEU A 96 3.44 -2.62 -23.58
N ASP A 97 2.93 -2.27 -24.77
CA ASP A 97 3.70 -2.23 -26.00
C ASP A 97 4.81 -1.18 -25.90
N GLU A 98 4.48 0.03 -25.47
CA GLU A 98 5.44 1.10 -25.23
C GLU A 98 6.52 0.67 -24.21
N ALA A 99 6.12 0.01 -23.11
CA ALA A 99 7.07 -0.48 -22.11
C ALA A 99 8.03 -1.52 -22.68
N ILE A 100 7.53 -2.47 -23.48
CA ILE A 100 8.36 -3.47 -24.14
C ILE A 100 9.31 -2.81 -25.14
N ASP A 101 8.84 -1.81 -25.90
CA ASP A 101 9.69 -1.08 -26.83
C ASP A 101 10.82 -0.31 -26.14
N MET A 102 10.52 0.29 -24.98
CA MET A 102 11.49 1.02 -24.15
C MET A 102 12.50 0.09 -23.46
N ALA A 103 12.08 -1.09 -23.03
CA ALA A 103 12.91 -2.03 -22.28
C ALA A 103 14.04 -2.62 -23.14
N ARG A 104 15.21 -2.84 -22.54
CA ARG A 104 16.33 -3.57 -23.19
C ARG A 104 16.03 -5.05 -23.32
N HIS A 105 15.49 -5.63 -22.24
CA HIS A 105 15.01 -7.02 -22.24
C HIS A 105 13.67 -7.11 -22.96
N LYS A 106 13.50 -8.15 -23.78
CA LYS A 106 12.24 -8.41 -24.51
C LYS A 106 11.66 -9.75 -24.01
N PRO A 107 10.41 -9.76 -23.53
CA PRO A 107 9.75 -11.03 -23.19
C PRO A 107 9.48 -11.85 -24.47
N ASP A 108 9.56 -13.15 -24.36
CA ASP A 108 9.30 -14.07 -25.49
C ASP A 108 7.84 -14.02 -25.94
N ARG A 109 6.91 -13.88 -25.00
CA ARG A 109 5.46 -13.90 -25.22
C ARG A 109 4.72 -12.99 -24.26
N CYS A 110 3.51 -12.57 -24.70
CA CYS A 110 2.51 -11.91 -23.86
C CYS A 110 1.19 -12.69 -23.91
N LEU A 111 0.58 -12.94 -22.77
CA LEU A 111 -0.78 -13.47 -22.65
C LEU A 111 -1.71 -12.29 -22.35
N ILE A 112 -2.66 -12.02 -23.23
CA ILE A 112 -3.53 -10.84 -23.15
C ILE A 112 -4.97 -11.28 -22.90
N LEU A 113 -5.54 -10.90 -21.75
CA LEU A 113 -6.95 -11.03 -21.47
C LEU A 113 -7.73 -9.97 -22.26
N GLN A 114 -8.54 -10.40 -23.22
CA GLN A 114 -9.44 -9.51 -23.96
C GLN A 114 -10.68 -9.22 -23.12
N ARG A 115 -10.89 -7.94 -22.78
CA ARG A 115 -12.05 -7.47 -22.04
C ARG A 115 -13.04 -6.78 -23.01
N ASP A 116 -14.33 -7.07 -22.87
CA ASP A 116 -15.36 -6.56 -23.78
C ASP A 116 -15.53 -5.03 -23.72
N GLN A 117 -15.15 -4.41 -22.59
CA GLN A 117 -15.19 -2.96 -22.41
C GLN A 117 -14.25 -2.24 -23.37
N LYS A 118 -13.13 -2.84 -23.72
CA LYS A 118 -12.19 -2.36 -24.75
C LYS A 118 -11.26 -3.48 -25.17
N ARG A 119 -11.50 -4.07 -26.32
CA ARG A 119 -10.59 -5.06 -26.93
C ARG A 119 -9.39 -4.34 -27.56
N CYS A 120 -8.33 -5.09 -27.82
CA CYS A 120 -7.13 -4.61 -28.47
C CYS A 120 -6.64 -5.58 -29.53
N ASP A 121 -5.81 -5.07 -30.47
CA ASP A 121 -5.11 -5.90 -31.43
C ASP A 121 -3.97 -6.67 -30.76
N LEU A 122 -3.78 -7.91 -31.21
CA LEU A 122 -2.69 -8.77 -30.76
C LEU A 122 -1.54 -8.74 -31.79
N ILE A 123 -0.32 -8.55 -31.33
CA ILE A 123 0.86 -8.58 -32.19
C ILE A 123 1.20 -10.03 -32.53
N GLU A 124 1.14 -10.37 -33.81
CA GLU A 124 1.46 -11.72 -34.32
C GLU A 124 2.88 -12.13 -33.90
N GLY A 125 3.03 -13.39 -33.50
CA GLY A 125 4.31 -13.94 -33.06
C GLY A 125 4.70 -13.61 -31.61
N ARG A 126 4.06 -12.60 -30.96
CA ARG A 126 4.31 -12.23 -29.56
C ARG A 126 3.12 -12.45 -28.65
N ASP A 127 1.94 -11.98 -29.06
CA ASP A 127 0.75 -11.93 -28.20
C ASP A 127 -0.17 -13.12 -28.44
N LEU A 128 -0.70 -13.69 -27.38
CA LEU A 128 -1.69 -14.76 -27.37
C LEU A 128 -2.91 -14.33 -26.57
N ASP A 129 -4.11 -14.69 -27.04
CA ASP A 129 -5.35 -14.49 -26.27
C ASP A 129 -5.37 -15.43 -25.07
N LEU A 130 -5.40 -14.88 -23.86
CA LEU A 130 -5.34 -15.63 -22.61
C LEU A 130 -6.56 -16.57 -22.47
N ALA A 131 -7.76 -16.08 -22.77
CA ALA A 131 -8.99 -16.83 -22.61
C ALA A 131 -9.04 -18.04 -23.57
N ASP A 132 -8.61 -17.84 -24.82
CA ASP A 132 -8.51 -18.90 -25.83
C ASP A 132 -7.50 -19.97 -25.43
N GLN A 133 -6.31 -19.56 -24.94
CA GLN A 133 -5.30 -20.51 -24.46
C GLN A 133 -5.83 -21.33 -23.28
N MET A 134 -6.42 -20.69 -22.27
CA MET A 134 -7.00 -21.38 -21.12
C MET A 134 -8.16 -22.31 -21.51
N ALA A 135 -8.99 -21.89 -22.47
CA ALA A 135 -10.09 -22.73 -22.97
C ALA A 135 -9.58 -24.03 -23.64
N ARG A 136 -8.51 -23.93 -24.43
CA ARG A 136 -7.85 -25.11 -25.06
C ARG A 136 -7.31 -26.06 -24.01
N GLU A 137 -6.63 -25.56 -23.00
CA GLU A 137 -6.07 -26.38 -21.92
C GLU A 137 -7.17 -27.05 -21.08
N ARG A 138 -8.27 -26.35 -20.78
CA ARG A 138 -9.43 -26.95 -20.11
C ARG A 138 -10.06 -28.07 -20.95
N ALA A 139 -10.25 -27.85 -22.25
CA ALA A 139 -10.80 -28.85 -23.16
C ALA A 139 -9.89 -30.08 -23.31
N ALA A 140 -8.57 -29.87 -23.24
CA ALA A 140 -7.59 -30.96 -23.29
C ALA A 140 -7.47 -31.72 -21.95
N GLY A 141 -8.20 -31.31 -20.90
CA GLY A 141 -8.13 -31.93 -19.58
C GLY A 141 -6.79 -31.69 -18.88
N ALA A 142 -6.29 -30.45 -18.97
CA ALA A 142 -4.99 -30.06 -18.40
C ALA A 142 -4.79 -30.63 -16.99
N ASN A 143 -3.64 -31.24 -16.78
CA ASN A 143 -3.17 -31.70 -15.48
C ASN A 143 -1.72 -31.26 -15.31
N VAL A 144 -1.48 -30.42 -14.31
CA VAL A 144 -0.17 -29.90 -13.96
C VAL A 144 0.01 -30.07 -12.47
N ASP A 145 0.94 -30.90 -12.04
CA ASP A 145 1.28 -31.06 -10.64
C ASP A 145 2.05 -29.85 -10.09
N CYS A 146 2.02 -29.69 -8.78
CA CYS A 146 2.86 -28.67 -8.13
C CYS A 146 4.33 -29.07 -8.24
N VAL A 147 5.15 -28.13 -8.70
CA VAL A 147 6.61 -28.31 -8.72
C VAL A 147 7.15 -28.16 -7.30
N PRO A 148 7.93 -29.11 -6.79
CA PRO A 148 8.57 -28.99 -5.48
C PRO A 148 9.56 -27.81 -5.44
N VAL A 149 9.44 -26.99 -4.40
CA VAL A 149 10.33 -25.86 -4.13
C VAL A 149 10.91 -25.96 -2.73
N ALA A 150 12.10 -25.41 -2.51
CA ALA A 150 12.62 -25.22 -1.17
C ALA A 150 11.87 -24.07 -0.45
N ALA A 151 11.85 -24.09 0.87
CA ALA A 151 11.26 -23.02 1.66
C ALA A 151 11.88 -21.64 1.35
N THR A 152 13.17 -21.64 1.01
CA THR A 152 13.94 -20.44 0.66
C THR A 152 13.91 -20.05 -0.82
N ASP A 153 13.29 -20.88 -1.68
CA ASP A 153 13.12 -20.50 -3.09
C ASP A 153 12.22 -19.26 -3.20
N PRO A 154 12.54 -18.29 -4.09
CA PRO A 154 11.69 -17.12 -4.30
C PRO A 154 10.31 -17.48 -4.82
N LEU A 155 9.27 -16.88 -4.25
CA LEU A 155 7.89 -16.95 -4.71
C LEU A 155 7.57 -15.76 -5.64
N TYR A 156 7.97 -14.57 -5.21
CA TYR A 156 7.75 -13.35 -5.99
C TYR A 156 8.82 -12.29 -5.76
N VAL A 157 8.88 -11.33 -6.68
CA VAL A 157 9.62 -10.08 -6.55
C VAL A 157 8.63 -8.93 -6.64
N LEU A 158 8.51 -8.15 -5.58
CA LEU A 158 7.63 -6.97 -5.55
C LEU A 158 8.46 -5.69 -5.48
N TYR A 159 8.30 -4.84 -6.50
CA TYR A 159 9.06 -3.60 -6.60
C TYR A 159 8.44 -2.46 -5.79
N THR A 160 9.25 -1.85 -4.93
CA THR A 160 8.90 -0.63 -4.19
C THR A 160 9.62 0.58 -4.77
N SER A 161 9.07 1.79 -4.55
CA SER A 161 9.74 3.03 -4.89
C SER A 161 10.96 3.22 -3.99
N GLY A 162 12.16 3.21 -4.58
CA GLY A 162 13.39 3.53 -3.83
C GLY A 162 13.57 5.04 -3.70
N THR A 163 14.09 5.51 -2.58
CA THR A 163 14.47 6.93 -2.36
C THR A 163 15.50 7.43 -3.37
N THR A 164 16.29 6.53 -3.96
CA THR A 164 17.31 6.83 -4.98
C THR A 164 16.78 6.86 -6.41
N GLY A 165 15.46 6.73 -6.63
CA GLY A 165 14.85 6.72 -7.96
C GLY A 165 14.94 5.39 -8.72
N GLN A 166 15.67 4.40 -8.20
CA GLN A 166 15.68 3.03 -8.72
C GLN A 166 14.77 2.15 -7.85
N PRO A 167 13.82 1.40 -8.44
CA PRO A 167 12.96 0.51 -7.65
C PRO A 167 13.78 -0.57 -6.94
N LYS A 168 13.30 -0.98 -5.77
CA LYS A 168 13.85 -2.10 -4.99
C LYS A 168 12.97 -3.31 -5.22
N GLY A 169 13.51 -4.37 -5.78
CA GLY A 169 12.80 -5.64 -5.94
C GLY A 169 12.85 -6.45 -4.64
N VAL A 170 11.82 -6.33 -3.81
CA VAL A 170 11.70 -7.10 -2.57
C VAL A 170 11.45 -8.57 -2.91
N VAL A 171 12.37 -9.44 -2.54
CA VAL A 171 12.22 -10.89 -2.71
C VAL A 171 11.37 -11.44 -1.57
N ARG A 172 10.47 -12.36 -1.90
CA ARG A 172 9.70 -13.12 -0.93
C ARG A 172 9.93 -14.61 -1.14
N ASP A 173 10.29 -15.31 -0.08
CA ASP A 173 10.45 -16.76 -0.12
C ASP A 173 9.11 -17.51 0.01
N ASN A 174 9.12 -18.80 -0.34
CA ASN A 174 7.91 -19.63 -0.27
C ASN A 174 7.55 -20.01 1.18
N GLY A 175 8.49 -20.61 1.90
CA GLY A 175 8.19 -21.24 3.18
C GLY A 175 7.95 -20.24 4.30
N GLY A 176 8.82 -19.25 4.44
CA GLY A 176 8.67 -18.21 5.45
C GLY A 176 7.38 -17.43 5.28
N HIS A 177 7.04 -17.08 4.04
CA HIS A 177 5.79 -16.37 3.73
C HIS A 177 4.56 -17.19 4.11
N MET A 178 4.51 -18.49 3.76
CA MET A 178 3.38 -19.37 4.10
C MET A 178 3.20 -19.50 5.61
N VAL A 179 4.28 -19.66 6.37
CA VAL A 179 4.24 -19.75 7.83
C VAL A 179 3.69 -18.47 8.44
N ALA A 180 4.24 -17.32 8.05
CA ALA A 180 3.82 -16.01 8.56
C ALA A 180 2.34 -15.73 8.26
N LEU A 181 1.92 -15.95 7.02
CA LEU A 181 0.54 -15.68 6.61
C LEU A 181 -0.48 -16.61 7.26
N LYS A 182 -0.17 -17.91 7.37
CA LYS A 182 -1.05 -18.86 8.05
C LYS A 182 -1.23 -18.49 9.51
N TRP A 183 -0.13 -18.09 10.15
CA TRP A 183 -0.13 -17.68 11.56
C TRP A 183 -0.89 -16.36 11.77
N SER A 184 -0.67 -15.36 10.90
CA SER A 184 -1.28 -14.03 11.03
C SER A 184 -2.80 -14.06 10.89
N MET A 185 -3.35 -14.85 9.96
CA MET A 185 -4.81 -14.93 9.77
C MET A 185 -5.54 -15.36 11.06
N GLU A 186 -5.01 -16.35 11.75
CA GLU A 186 -5.63 -16.89 12.97
C GLU A 186 -5.35 -16.00 14.19
N ASN A 187 -4.09 -15.63 14.38
CA ASN A 187 -3.62 -15.04 15.64
C ASN A 187 -3.66 -13.50 15.65
N GLU A 188 -3.38 -12.86 14.52
CA GLU A 188 -3.40 -11.40 14.41
C GLU A 188 -4.79 -10.91 14.02
N PHE A 189 -5.37 -11.43 12.92
CA PHE A 189 -6.68 -10.99 12.42
C PHE A 189 -7.88 -11.70 13.08
N GLY A 190 -7.65 -12.79 13.80
CA GLY A 190 -8.69 -13.56 14.47
C GLY A 190 -9.71 -14.17 13.50
N VAL A 191 -9.27 -14.52 12.27
CA VAL A 191 -10.13 -15.07 11.22
C VAL A 191 -10.08 -16.59 11.22
N LYS A 192 -11.21 -17.24 10.97
CA LYS A 192 -11.35 -18.70 10.94
C LYS A 192 -11.56 -19.19 9.51
N PRO A 193 -11.16 -20.44 9.20
CA PRO A 193 -11.53 -21.07 7.95
C PRO A 193 -13.05 -21.02 7.68
N GLY A 194 -13.43 -20.68 6.45
CA GLY A 194 -14.84 -20.52 6.05
C GLY A 194 -15.38 -19.10 6.17
N GLU A 195 -14.74 -18.22 6.93
CA GLU A 195 -15.13 -16.81 7.01
C GLU A 195 -14.75 -16.03 5.76
N VAL A 196 -15.36 -14.86 5.58
CA VAL A 196 -15.12 -13.96 4.46
C VAL A 196 -14.19 -12.83 4.91
N PHE A 197 -12.99 -12.84 4.40
CA PHE A 197 -11.98 -11.81 4.61
C PHE A 197 -11.85 -10.96 3.36
N TRP A 198 -12.02 -9.65 3.48
CA TRP A 198 -11.88 -8.72 2.38
C TRP A 198 -10.74 -7.73 2.63
N ALA A 199 -9.65 -7.87 1.89
CA ALA A 199 -8.66 -6.81 1.79
C ALA A 199 -9.01 -5.92 0.58
N ALA A 200 -9.56 -4.73 0.84
CA ALA A 200 -9.92 -3.76 -0.18
C ALA A 200 -8.66 -2.98 -0.62
N SER A 201 -7.83 -3.64 -1.39
CA SER A 201 -6.55 -3.17 -1.93
C SER A 201 -6.35 -3.72 -3.34
N ASP A 202 -5.14 -3.61 -3.88
CA ASP A 202 -4.78 -4.08 -5.22
C ASP A 202 -3.70 -5.16 -5.15
N VAL A 203 -3.77 -6.15 -6.05
CA VAL A 203 -2.77 -7.23 -6.13
C VAL A 203 -1.37 -6.75 -6.49
N GLY A 204 -1.24 -5.55 -7.04
CA GLY A 204 0.04 -4.88 -7.29
C GLY A 204 0.77 -4.38 -6.04
N TRP A 205 0.15 -4.47 -4.85
CA TRP A 205 0.74 -4.10 -3.57
C TRP A 205 0.97 -5.32 -2.68
N VAL A 206 1.82 -5.16 -1.65
CA VAL A 206 2.07 -6.25 -0.70
C VAL A 206 0.79 -6.70 0.02
N VAL A 207 -0.13 -5.79 0.31
CA VAL A 207 -1.45 -6.14 0.88
C VAL A 207 -2.19 -7.11 -0.02
N GLY A 208 -2.17 -6.87 -1.33
CA GLY A 208 -2.82 -7.75 -2.29
C GLY A 208 -2.18 -9.13 -2.35
N HIS A 209 -0.84 -9.20 -2.38
CA HIS A 209 -0.13 -10.48 -2.32
C HIS A 209 -0.48 -11.25 -1.05
N SER A 210 -0.26 -10.62 0.10
CA SER A 210 -0.44 -11.29 1.39
C SER A 210 -1.91 -11.57 1.69
N TYR A 211 -2.81 -10.58 1.58
CA TYR A 211 -4.14 -10.61 2.19
C TYR A 211 -5.32 -10.58 1.22
N ILE A 212 -5.08 -10.47 -0.11
CA ILE A 212 -6.09 -10.82 -1.12
C ILE A 212 -5.87 -12.25 -1.60
N VAL A 213 -4.61 -12.64 -1.89
CA VAL A 213 -4.31 -13.90 -2.57
C VAL A 213 -3.87 -14.98 -1.58
N TYR A 214 -2.68 -14.84 -0.98
CA TYR A 214 -2.06 -16.00 -0.31
C TYR A 214 -2.67 -16.32 1.06
N ALA A 215 -2.78 -15.38 1.98
CA ALA A 215 -3.22 -15.66 3.34
C ALA A 215 -4.65 -16.20 3.44
N PRO A 216 -5.67 -15.54 2.85
CA PRO A 216 -7.04 -16.02 2.95
C PRO A 216 -7.23 -17.40 2.33
N LEU A 217 -6.64 -17.63 1.14
CA LEU A 217 -6.76 -18.92 0.45
C LEU A 217 -6.03 -20.04 1.18
N LEU A 218 -4.83 -19.77 1.71
CA LEU A 218 -4.07 -20.74 2.51
C LEU A 218 -4.79 -21.06 3.83
N HIS A 219 -5.48 -20.08 4.42
CA HIS A 219 -6.23 -20.27 5.66
C HIS A 219 -7.58 -20.97 5.47
N GLY A 220 -8.09 -21.03 4.24
CA GLY A 220 -9.40 -21.64 3.92
C GLY A 220 -10.56 -20.66 4.00
N CYS A 221 -10.31 -19.38 3.81
CA CYS A 221 -11.30 -18.32 3.80
C CYS A 221 -11.86 -18.06 2.40
N THR A 222 -12.98 -17.34 2.33
CA THR A 222 -13.37 -16.63 1.11
C THR A 222 -12.64 -15.30 1.05
N THR A 223 -12.02 -14.99 -0.08
CA THR A 223 -11.44 -13.68 -0.38
C THR A 223 -12.25 -12.95 -1.44
N ILE A 224 -12.21 -11.62 -1.42
CA ILE A 224 -12.90 -10.77 -2.40
C ILE A 224 -11.87 -10.03 -3.23
N LEU A 225 -11.98 -10.16 -4.54
CA LEU A 225 -11.24 -9.36 -5.52
C LEU A 225 -12.18 -8.28 -6.04
N PHE A 226 -11.85 -7.00 -5.82
CA PHE A 226 -12.74 -5.88 -6.08
C PHE A 226 -12.10 -4.87 -7.05
N GLU A 227 -12.66 -4.76 -8.26
CA GLU A 227 -12.29 -3.73 -9.23
C GLU A 227 -13.19 -2.50 -9.04
N GLY A 228 -12.90 -1.69 -8.01
CA GLY A 228 -13.67 -0.49 -7.67
C GLY A 228 -12.93 0.41 -6.69
N LYS A 229 -13.59 1.48 -6.27
CA LYS A 229 -13.07 2.46 -5.32
C LYS A 229 -14.00 2.58 -4.12
N PRO A 230 -13.54 3.09 -2.97
CA PRO A 230 -14.39 3.28 -1.79
C PRO A 230 -15.52 4.29 -2.04
N ILE A 231 -15.32 5.22 -2.98
CA ILE A 231 -16.27 6.22 -3.43
C ILE A 231 -16.36 6.23 -4.96
N GLY A 232 -17.50 6.69 -5.52
CA GLY A 232 -17.67 6.81 -6.98
C GLY A 232 -17.89 5.50 -7.73
N THR A 233 -18.16 4.37 -7.04
CA THR A 233 -18.47 3.07 -7.64
C THR A 233 -19.69 2.36 -7.01
N PRO A 234 -20.90 2.93 -6.98
CA PRO A 234 -21.25 4.22 -7.54
C PRO A 234 -21.14 5.41 -6.57
N ASP A 235 -21.09 5.18 -5.25
CA ASP A 235 -21.19 6.21 -4.20
C ASP A 235 -20.38 5.83 -2.94
N ALA A 236 -20.52 6.61 -1.86
CA ALA A 236 -19.85 6.36 -0.58
C ALA A 236 -20.37 5.11 0.19
N GLY A 237 -21.47 4.52 -0.25
CA GLY A 237 -22.02 3.26 0.28
C GLY A 237 -21.40 2.00 -0.32
N THR A 238 -20.44 2.14 -1.24
CA THR A 238 -19.85 1.01 -1.98
C THR A 238 -19.32 -0.08 -1.05
N PHE A 239 -18.54 0.28 -0.03
CA PHE A 239 -17.98 -0.72 0.87
C PHE A 239 -19.07 -1.43 1.69
N TRP A 240 -20.07 -0.69 2.14
CA TRP A 240 -21.19 -1.25 2.90
C TRP A 240 -21.98 -2.25 2.08
N ARG A 241 -22.19 -1.93 0.79
CA ARG A 241 -22.84 -2.83 -0.16
C ARG A 241 -22.06 -4.13 -0.34
N VAL A 242 -20.75 -4.06 -0.57
CA VAL A 242 -19.89 -5.25 -0.74
C VAL A 242 -19.87 -6.11 0.52
N ILE A 243 -19.76 -5.48 1.71
CA ILE A 243 -19.82 -6.18 2.99
C ILE A 243 -21.14 -6.96 3.13
N ALA A 244 -22.26 -6.30 2.88
CA ALA A 244 -23.60 -6.89 2.99
C ALA A 244 -23.83 -8.01 1.96
N GLU A 245 -23.54 -7.76 0.67
CA GLU A 245 -23.77 -8.72 -0.43
C GLU A 245 -22.95 -10.01 -0.28
N HIS A 246 -21.78 -9.91 0.32
CA HIS A 246 -20.86 -11.05 0.44
C HIS A 246 -20.72 -11.58 1.87
N GLY A 247 -21.37 -10.95 2.83
CA GLY A 247 -21.33 -11.35 4.25
C GLY A 247 -19.91 -11.31 4.81
N VAL A 248 -19.21 -10.17 4.58
CA VAL A 248 -17.83 -9.98 5.03
C VAL A 248 -17.76 -9.97 6.56
N ASP A 249 -16.89 -10.79 7.12
CA ASP A 249 -16.62 -10.85 8.57
C ASP A 249 -15.58 -9.81 8.98
N VAL A 250 -14.53 -9.64 8.16
CA VAL A 250 -13.39 -8.75 8.44
C VAL A 250 -13.02 -7.97 7.17
N LEU A 251 -12.91 -6.65 7.31
CA LEU A 251 -12.40 -5.75 6.26
C LEU A 251 -11.01 -5.26 6.65
N PHE A 252 -10.10 -5.29 5.69
CA PHE A 252 -8.80 -4.63 5.75
C PHE A 252 -8.67 -3.63 4.61
N THR A 253 -8.35 -2.35 4.92
CA THR A 253 -8.15 -1.33 3.88
C THR A 253 -7.17 -0.24 4.34
N ALA A 254 -7.03 0.84 3.57
CA ALA A 254 -6.20 1.97 3.94
C ALA A 254 -7.01 3.08 4.64
N PRO A 255 -6.41 3.86 5.56
CA PRO A 255 -7.04 5.03 6.17
C PRO A 255 -7.61 6.03 5.16
N THR A 256 -6.93 6.21 4.02
CA THR A 256 -7.38 7.07 2.90
C THR A 256 -8.78 6.70 2.40
N ALA A 257 -9.11 5.42 2.36
CA ALA A 257 -10.45 4.96 1.95
C ALA A 257 -11.52 5.48 2.91
N PHE A 258 -11.26 5.39 4.21
CA PHE A 258 -12.19 5.87 5.25
C PHE A 258 -12.27 7.39 5.32
N ARG A 259 -11.14 8.11 5.12
CA ARG A 259 -11.19 9.58 4.96
C ARG A 259 -12.04 10.00 3.77
N ALA A 260 -11.91 9.31 2.64
CA ALA A 260 -12.71 9.60 1.45
C ALA A 260 -14.22 9.34 1.69
N ILE A 261 -14.57 8.22 2.35
CA ILE A 261 -15.95 7.91 2.71
C ILE A 261 -16.48 8.96 3.69
N LYS A 262 -15.75 9.26 4.78
CA LYS A 262 -16.10 10.29 5.77
C LYS A 262 -16.30 11.65 5.12
N GLY A 263 -15.43 12.02 4.16
CA GLY A 263 -15.53 13.28 3.42
C GLY A 263 -16.82 13.40 2.58
N GLN A 264 -17.31 12.29 2.02
CA GLN A 264 -18.54 12.29 1.21
C GLN A 264 -19.82 11.97 2.01
N ASP A 265 -19.72 11.19 3.07
CA ASP A 265 -20.83 10.77 3.92
C ASP A 265 -20.48 10.87 5.41
N PRO A 266 -20.22 12.09 5.94
CA PRO A 266 -19.79 12.27 7.33
C PRO A 266 -20.81 11.77 8.34
N ASP A 267 -22.10 11.81 7.99
CA ASP A 267 -23.19 11.33 8.85
C ASP A 267 -23.44 9.83 8.76
N GLY A 268 -22.84 9.12 7.79
CA GLY A 268 -23.02 7.69 7.59
C GLY A 268 -24.42 7.32 7.07
N THR A 269 -24.98 8.15 6.19
CA THR A 269 -26.36 8.02 5.69
C THR A 269 -26.57 6.78 4.81
N PHE A 270 -25.50 6.21 4.27
CA PHE A 270 -25.56 4.96 3.52
C PHE A 270 -25.58 3.72 4.40
N LEU A 271 -25.01 3.74 5.62
CA LEU A 271 -24.89 2.57 6.50
C LEU A 271 -26.22 1.86 6.77
N PRO A 272 -27.32 2.56 7.12
CA PRO A 272 -28.59 1.90 7.41
C PRO A 272 -29.25 1.18 6.23
N LYS A 273 -28.72 1.36 5.02
CA LYS A 273 -29.25 0.72 3.81
C LYS A 273 -28.76 -0.72 3.64
N TYR A 274 -27.77 -1.14 4.44
CA TYR A 274 -27.08 -2.41 4.28
C TYR A 274 -27.03 -3.20 5.58
N ASP A 275 -27.19 -4.52 5.50
CA ASP A 275 -27.04 -5.41 6.64
C ASP A 275 -25.56 -5.74 6.88
N LEU A 276 -25.00 -5.15 7.94
CA LEU A 276 -23.62 -5.36 8.35
C LEU A 276 -23.49 -6.28 9.57
N SER A 277 -24.52 -7.06 9.91
CA SER A 277 -24.59 -7.86 11.14
C SER A 277 -23.48 -8.90 11.31
N LYS A 278 -22.87 -9.37 10.21
CA LYS A 278 -21.73 -10.29 10.25
C LYS A 278 -20.38 -9.59 10.40
N PHE A 279 -20.33 -8.30 10.05
CA PHE A 279 -19.10 -7.53 10.06
C PHE A 279 -18.67 -7.25 11.50
N ARG A 280 -17.46 -7.68 11.87
CA ARG A 280 -17.01 -7.62 13.26
C ARG A 280 -15.74 -6.83 13.53
N THR A 281 -14.91 -6.56 12.49
CA THR A 281 -13.63 -5.86 12.69
C THR A 281 -13.19 -5.16 11.41
N LEU A 282 -12.72 -3.93 11.58
CA LEU A 282 -12.04 -3.15 10.54
C LEU A 282 -10.55 -3.06 10.87
N PHE A 283 -9.68 -3.42 9.92
CA PHE A 283 -8.25 -3.20 10.00
C PHE A 283 -7.81 -2.12 9.00
N LEU A 284 -6.92 -1.23 9.43
CA LEU A 284 -6.36 -0.15 8.62
C LEU A 284 -4.84 -0.22 8.62
N ALA A 285 -4.21 -0.01 7.44
CA ALA A 285 -2.76 0.08 7.31
C ALA A 285 -2.33 0.83 6.05
N GLY A 286 -1.02 1.08 5.93
CA GLY A 286 -0.38 1.62 4.74
C GLY A 286 0.05 3.08 4.88
N GLU A 287 -0.58 3.81 5.76
CA GLU A 287 -0.22 5.15 6.22
C GLU A 287 -0.71 5.35 7.64
N ARG A 288 -0.27 6.41 8.30
CA ARG A 288 -0.77 6.73 9.62
C ARG A 288 -2.28 6.98 9.61
N ALA A 289 -2.99 6.26 10.46
CA ALA A 289 -4.42 6.48 10.69
C ALA A 289 -4.59 7.57 11.76
N ASP A 290 -5.20 8.70 11.37
CA ASP A 290 -5.48 9.79 12.30
C ASP A 290 -6.61 9.43 13.27
N PRO A 291 -6.49 9.75 14.58
CA PRO A 291 -7.48 9.41 15.57
C PRO A 291 -8.91 9.87 15.23
N PRO A 292 -9.15 11.10 14.69
CA PRO A 292 -10.49 11.52 14.31
C PRO A 292 -11.17 10.66 13.23
N THR A 293 -10.40 10.04 12.34
CA THR A 293 -10.94 9.10 11.35
C THR A 293 -11.24 7.73 11.97
N LEU A 294 -10.36 7.24 12.84
CA LEU A 294 -10.56 5.99 13.58
C LEU A 294 -11.81 6.05 14.47
N GLU A 295 -11.94 7.11 15.27
CA GLU A 295 -13.09 7.35 16.16
C GLU A 295 -14.40 7.48 15.39
N TRP A 296 -14.37 8.19 14.26
CA TRP A 296 -15.54 8.29 13.38
C TRP A 296 -15.97 6.92 12.86
N ALA A 297 -15.02 6.13 12.36
CA ALA A 297 -15.28 4.80 11.82
C ALA A 297 -15.83 3.85 12.90
N GLU A 298 -15.20 3.82 14.07
CA GLU A 298 -15.64 3.00 15.21
C GLU A 298 -17.06 3.37 15.66
N LYS A 299 -17.33 4.68 15.82
CA LYS A 299 -18.66 5.18 16.20
C LYS A 299 -19.74 4.84 15.16
N LYS A 300 -19.43 4.92 13.87
CA LYS A 300 -20.39 4.67 12.81
C LYS A 300 -20.64 3.18 12.54
N LEU A 301 -19.61 2.36 12.65
CA LEU A 301 -19.69 0.92 12.39
C LEU A 301 -20.08 0.10 13.61
N GLY A 302 -19.81 0.59 14.82
CA GLY A 302 -20.06 -0.13 16.07
C GLY A 302 -19.19 -1.38 16.25
N VAL A 303 -18.04 -1.44 15.56
CA VAL A 303 -17.07 -2.54 15.66
C VAL A 303 -15.67 -1.98 15.93
N PRO A 304 -14.74 -2.77 16.48
CA PRO A 304 -13.36 -2.34 16.67
C PRO A 304 -12.71 -1.91 15.35
N VAL A 305 -12.01 -0.77 15.39
CA VAL A 305 -11.21 -0.24 14.28
C VAL A 305 -9.74 -0.29 14.72
N ILE A 306 -8.97 -1.13 14.05
CA ILE A 306 -7.61 -1.49 14.45
C ILE A 306 -6.64 -0.98 13.40
N ASP A 307 -5.76 -0.07 13.80
CA ASP A 307 -4.60 0.28 13.02
C ASP A 307 -3.52 -0.80 13.16
N HIS A 308 -2.72 -1.02 12.11
CA HIS A 308 -1.58 -1.91 12.18
C HIS A 308 -0.46 -1.43 11.24
N TRP A 309 0.76 -1.69 11.65
CA TRP A 309 1.95 -1.21 10.97
C TRP A 309 2.82 -2.35 10.46
N TRP A 310 3.20 -2.25 9.20
CA TRP A 310 4.10 -3.15 8.50
C TRP A 310 4.61 -2.55 7.19
N GLN A 311 5.46 -3.27 6.51
CA GLN A 311 6.12 -2.81 5.30
C GLN A 311 6.04 -3.87 4.19
N THR A 312 6.28 -3.49 2.95
CA THR A 312 6.44 -4.44 1.84
C THR A 312 7.53 -5.45 2.16
N GLU A 313 8.57 -5.01 2.81
CA GLU A 313 9.74 -5.78 3.23
C GLU A 313 9.38 -6.89 4.23
N THR A 314 8.46 -6.66 5.12
CA THR A 314 8.07 -7.67 6.14
C THR A 314 6.96 -8.60 5.68
N GLY A 315 6.07 -8.15 4.79
CA GLY A 315 5.02 -8.97 4.19
C GLY A 315 3.83 -9.33 5.07
N HIS A 316 3.90 -9.02 6.37
CA HIS A 316 2.84 -9.17 7.38
C HIS A 316 3.05 -8.17 8.52
N PRO A 317 2.06 -7.97 9.43
CA PRO A 317 2.13 -6.99 10.51
C PRO A 317 3.34 -7.16 11.42
N ILE A 318 4.02 -6.04 11.68
CA ILE A 318 5.09 -5.93 12.67
C ILE A 318 4.49 -5.57 14.03
N SER A 319 3.51 -4.68 14.03
CA SER A 319 2.79 -4.23 15.22
C SER A 319 1.30 -4.15 14.92
N GLN A 320 0.48 -4.71 15.80
CA GLN A 320 -0.96 -4.80 15.68
C GLN A 320 -1.61 -5.08 17.04
N ASN A 321 -2.92 -4.94 17.14
CA ASN A 321 -3.71 -5.52 18.21
C ASN A 321 -4.00 -7.00 17.87
N PRO A 322 -3.53 -7.98 18.68
CA PRO A 322 -3.57 -9.40 18.32
C PRO A 322 -4.95 -10.02 18.60
N VAL A 323 -5.93 -9.74 17.76
CA VAL A 323 -7.35 -10.11 17.96
C VAL A 323 -7.54 -11.61 18.23
N GLY A 324 -6.82 -12.47 17.52
CA GLY A 324 -6.92 -13.91 17.66
C GLY A 324 -6.27 -14.50 18.94
N LEU A 325 -5.28 -13.81 19.49
CA LEU A 325 -4.63 -14.18 20.75
C LEU A 325 -5.33 -13.60 22.00
N GLY A 326 -6.19 -12.61 21.79
CA GLY A 326 -6.87 -11.85 22.81
C GLY A 326 -6.71 -10.36 22.55
N MET A 327 -7.83 -9.71 22.23
CA MET A 327 -7.82 -8.28 21.90
C MET A 327 -7.43 -7.44 23.12
N LEU A 328 -6.41 -6.63 22.96
CA LEU A 328 -5.98 -5.63 23.92
C LEU A 328 -6.84 -4.35 23.76
N PRO A 329 -6.84 -3.43 24.75
CA PRO A 329 -7.46 -2.11 24.57
C PRO A 329 -6.92 -1.41 23.31
N VAL A 330 -7.81 -0.87 22.48
CA VAL A 330 -7.42 -0.10 21.31
C VAL A 330 -6.99 1.30 21.76
N LYS A 331 -5.78 1.74 21.37
CA LYS A 331 -5.31 3.11 21.54
C LYS A 331 -5.26 3.77 20.18
N HIS A 332 -6.17 4.70 19.88
CA HIS A 332 -6.20 5.39 18.60
C HIS A 332 -4.88 6.13 18.33
N GLY A 333 -4.38 6.01 17.09
CA GLY A 333 -3.06 6.52 16.70
C GLY A 333 -1.90 5.57 16.97
N SER A 334 -2.15 4.42 17.63
CA SER A 334 -1.18 3.35 17.82
C SER A 334 -1.55 2.13 16.98
N PRO A 335 -0.60 1.52 16.23
CA PRO A 335 -0.80 0.23 15.62
C PRO A 335 -0.78 -0.95 16.61
N GLY A 336 -0.78 -0.70 17.92
CA GLY A 336 -0.78 -1.73 18.94
C GLY A 336 0.62 -2.12 19.43
N VAL A 337 0.81 -3.40 19.70
CA VAL A 337 2.06 -3.96 20.25
C VAL A 337 2.82 -4.79 19.21
N SER A 338 4.11 -5.03 19.44
CA SER A 338 4.92 -5.90 18.57
C SER A 338 4.30 -7.29 18.46
N MET A 339 4.17 -7.79 17.23
CA MET A 339 3.70 -9.16 17.01
C MET A 339 4.80 -10.19 17.33
N PRO A 340 4.43 -11.39 17.77
CA PRO A 340 5.36 -12.45 18.04
C PRO A 340 6.34 -12.69 16.89
N GLY A 341 7.63 -12.73 17.22
CA GLY A 341 8.74 -12.83 16.27
C GLY A 341 9.41 -11.49 15.95
N PHE A 342 8.76 -10.35 16.21
CA PHE A 342 9.37 -9.03 16.06
C PHE A 342 9.78 -8.44 17.42
N ASP A 343 11.07 -8.11 17.56
CA ASP A 343 11.60 -7.35 18.70
C ASP A 343 11.78 -5.89 18.26
N VAL A 344 10.68 -5.12 18.35
CA VAL A 344 10.66 -3.70 17.96
C VAL A 344 11.27 -2.86 19.08
N GLN A 345 12.25 -2.04 18.72
CA GLN A 345 12.92 -1.12 19.63
C GLN A 345 12.97 0.29 19.04
N VAL A 346 13.18 1.27 19.91
CA VAL A 346 13.34 2.68 19.51
C VAL A 346 14.71 3.17 19.97
N LEU A 347 15.51 3.64 19.00
CA LEU A 347 16.90 4.03 19.23
C LEU A 347 17.10 5.52 18.92
N ASP A 348 18.06 6.15 19.59
CA ASP A 348 18.61 7.44 19.19
C ASP A 348 19.48 7.31 17.92
N ASP A 349 19.99 8.43 17.42
CA ASP A 349 20.86 8.43 16.23
C ASP A 349 22.25 7.79 16.49
N ALA A 350 22.63 7.58 17.74
CA ALA A 350 23.85 6.88 18.14
C ALA A 350 23.62 5.36 18.32
N GLY A 351 22.38 4.88 18.16
CA GLY A 351 22.03 3.46 18.28
C GLY A 351 21.75 3.01 19.72
N HIS A 352 21.54 3.91 20.67
CA HIS A 352 21.16 3.57 22.03
C HIS A 352 19.65 3.58 22.20
N ALA A 353 19.12 2.64 23.00
CA ALA A 353 17.70 2.60 23.34
C ALA A 353 17.27 3.87 24.08
N VAL A 354 16.13 4.43 23.68
CA VAL A 354 15.56 5.62 24.32
C VAL A 354 14.51 5.22 25.38
N PRO A 355 14.26 6.09 26.41
CA PRO A 355 13.19 5.86 27.36
C PRO A 355 11.81 5.83 26.71
N SER A 356 10.85 5.13 27.38
CA SER A 356 9.44 5.13 27.00
C SER A 356 8.89 6.56 26.82
N GLY A 357 8.08 6.78 25.79
CA GLY A 357 7.54 8.08 25.40
C GLY A 357 8.50 9.00 24.65
N THR A 358 9.76 8.57 24.45
CA THR A 358 10.76 9.35 23.72
C THR A 358 10.80 8.91 22.25
N MET A 359 10.68 9.87 21.35
CA MET A 359 10.74 9.64 19.90
C MET A 359 12.16 9.32 19.44
N GLY A 360 12.30 8.29 18.62
CA GLY A 360 13.55 7.87 18.01
C GLY A 360 13.34 7.10 16.72
N ASN A 361 14.41 6.43 16.26
CA ASN A 361 14.36 5.58 15.09
C ASN A 361 13.74 4.22 15.48
N VAL A 362 12.67 3.82 14.82
CA VAL A 362 12.03 2.51 15.04
C VAL A 362 12.84 1.47 14.28
N VAL A 363 13.32 0.47 14.99
CA VAL A 363 14.15 -0.61 14.45
C VAL A 363 13.62 -1.97 14.93
N ILE A 364 14.01 -3.04 14.23
CA ILE A 364 13.67 -4.41 14.63
C ILE A 364 14.96 -5.15 14.90
N LYS A 365 15.14 -5.69 16.11
CA LYS A 365 16.30 -6.47 16.45
C LYS A 365 16.34 -7.77 15.64
N LEU A 366 17.51 -8.09 15.10
CA LEU A 366 17.73 -9.31 14.33
C LEU A 366 17.82 -10.56 15.22
N PRO A 367 17.40 -11.74 14.69
CA PRO A 367 16.95 -12.00 13.33
C PRO A 367 15.50 -11.57 13.11
N LEU A 368 15.14 -11.21 11.85
CA LEU A 368 13.75 -11.02 11.45
C LEU A 368 13.01 -12.38 11.46
N PRO A 369 11.69 -12.38 11.74
CA PRO A 369 10.89 -13.59 11.69
C PRO A 369 10.71 -14.10 10.25
N PRO A 370 10.25 -15.37 10.07
CA PRO A 370 9.84 -15.88 8.77
C PRO A 370 8.84 -14.96 8.06
N GLY A 371 8.89 -14.91 6.74
CA GLY A 371 8.00 -14.05 5.93
C GLY A 371 8.57 -12.67 5.60
N CYS A 372 9.60 -12.20 6.32
CA CYS A 372 10.33 -11.00 5.93
C CYS A 372 11.22 -11.26 4.72
N LEU A 373 11.62 -10.17 4.03
CA LEU A 373 12.52 -10.27 2.87
C LEU A 373 13.85 -10.94 3.25
N PRO A 374 14.32 -11.94 2.49
CA PRO A 374 15.67 -12.45 2.64
C PRO A 374 16.72 -11.54 2.00
N THR A 375 16.35 -10.83 0.92
CA THR A 375 17.21 -9.91 0.19
C THR A 375 16.41 -9.05 -0.80
N LEU A 376 17.10 -8.19 -1.56
CA LEU A 376 16.61 -7.52 -2.76
C LEU A 376 17.05 -8.26 -4.02
N TRP A 377 16.19 -8.33 -5.03
CA TRP A 377 16.48 -8.97 -6.30
C TRP A 377 17.69 -8.35 -6.99
N ASN A 378 18.67 -9.18 -7.34
CA ASN A 378 19.95 -8.78 -7.95
C ASN A 378 20.71 -7.68 -7.21
N ALA A 379 20.47 -7.46 -5.91
CA ALA A 379 20.98 -6.29 -5.19
C ALA A 379 21.28 -6.55 -3.70
N ASP A 380 22.01 -7.64 -3.37
CA ASP A 380 22.34 -8.01 -1.99
C ASP A 380 23.14 -6.93 -1.24
N ASP A 381 24.06 -6.24 -1.91
CA ASP A 381 24.83 -5.15 -1.27
C ASP A 381 23.90 -3.97 -0.93
N ARG A 382 22.99 -3.62 -1.83
CA ARG A 382 21.98 -2.58 -1.59
C ARG A 382 21.02 -2.97 -0.45
N PHE A 383 20.71 -4.26 -0.31
CA PHE A 383 19.94 -4.77 0.83
C PHE A 383 20.65 -4.51 2.14
N ARG A 384 21.93 -4.89 2.23
CA ARG A 384 22.75 -4.69 3.44
C ARG A 384 22.90 -3.21 3.78
N GLU A 385 23.23 -2.38 2.79
CA GLU A 385 23.39 -0.94 2.95
C GLU A 385 22.09 -0.26 3.40
N ALA A 386 20.96 -0.57 2.77
CA ALA A 386 19.70 0.12 3.02
C ALA A 386 19.04 -0.26 4.36
N TYR A 387 19.25 -1.50 4.83
CA TYR A 387 18.48 -2.02 5.96
C TYR A 387 19.29 -2.47 7.17
N LEU A 388 20.59 -2.78 7.01
CA LEU A 388 21.39 -3.43 8.06
C LEU A 388 22.63 -2.64 8.49
N ALA A 389 23.08 -1.65 7.71
CA ALA A 389 24.36 -0.98 7.95
C ALA A 389 24.31 0.11 9.02
N GLU A 390 23.20 0.86 9.11
CA GLU A 390 23.09 2.06 9.97
C GLU A 390 23.04 1.70 11.46
N PHE A 391 22.32 0.64 11.82
CA PHE A 391 22.19 0.17 13.19
C PHE A 391 22.63 -1.30 13.27
N PRO A 392 23.90 -1.59 13.62
CA PRO A 392 24.40 -2.97 13.68
C PRO A 392 23.60 -3.85 14.63
N GLY A 393 23.13 -5.01 14.14
CA GLY A 393 22.27 -5.93 14.88
C GLY A 393 20.76 -5.65 14.76
N TYR A 394 20.39 -4.64 14.00
CA TYR A 394 19.00 -4.26 13.78
C TYR A 394 18.66 -4.14 12.29
N TYR A 395 17.39 -4.34 11.98
CA TYR A 395 16.79 -3.97 10.71
C TYR A 395 16.24 -2.53 10.81
N LYS A 396 16.69 -1.66 9.92
CA LYS A 396 16.23 -0.27 9.81
C LYS A 396 14.88 -0.20 9.10
N THR A 397 13.84 0.25 9.80
CA THR A 397 12.51 0.41 9.20
C THR A 397 12.36 1.72 8.40
N ALA A 398 13.23 2.69 8.69
CA ALA A 398 13.15 4.08 8.24
C ALA A 398 11.85 4.78 8.68
N ASP A 399 11.25 4.33 9.77
CA ASP A 399 10.15 4.99 10.47
C ASP A 399 10.64 5.56 11.80
N ALA A 400 10.05 6.66 12.25
CA ALA A 400 10.30 7.29 13.53
C ALA A 400 9.04 7.19 14.41
N GLY A 401 9.25 6.94 15.70
CA GLY A 401 8.14 6.73 16.63
C GLY A 401 8.62 6.57 18.06
N TYR A 402 7.73 6.13 18.92
CA TYR A 402 8.03 5.85 20.33
C TYR A 402 7.19 4.65 20.83
N LEU A 403 7.66 4.03 21.90
CA LEU A 403 6.88 3.06 22.69
C LEU A 403 6.36 3.77 23.94
N ASP A 404 5.08 3.60 24.26
CA ASP A 404 4.54 4.11 25.54
C ASP A 404 4.89 3.21 26.73
N ALA A 405 4.43 3.58 27.93
CA ALA A 405 4.70 2.82 29.16
C ALA A 405 4.08 1.41 29.17
N ASP A 406 3.03 1.19 28.38
CA ASP A 406 2.34 -0.10 28.24
C ASP A 406 2.89 -0.95 27.08
N GLY A 407 3.92 -0.46 26.37
CA GLY A 407 4.56 -1.14 25.24
C GLY A 407 3.83 -0.98 23.91
N TYR A 408 2.88 -0.04 23.80
CA TYR A 408 2.24 0.30 22.54
C TYR A 408 3.16 1.15 21.69
N LEU A 409 3.26 0.78 20.40
CA LEU A 409 4.04 1.52 19.42
C LEU A 409 3.22 2.69 18.85
N PHE A 410 3.85 3.82 18.65
CA PHE A 410 3.30 4.97 17.92
C PHE A 410 4.25 5.34 16.79
N ILE A 411 3.81 5.13 15.54
CA ILE A 411 4.56 5.56 14.35
C ILE A 411 4.17 7.00 14.03
N MET A 412 5.14 7.90 14.08
CA MET A 412 4.89 9.33 13.99
C MET A 412 5.23 9.93 12.63
N ALA A 413 6.24 9.41 11.95
CA ALA A 413 6.66 9.86 10.61
C ALA A 413 7.64 8.86 10.00
N ARG A 414 7.95 9.03 8.71
CA ARG A 414 9.18 8.51 8.12
C ARG A 414 10.37 9.29 8.69
N THR A 415 11.53 8.65 8.81
CA THR A 415 12.74 9.37 9.29
C THR A 415 13.17 10.51 8.36
N ASP A 416 12.86 10.39 7.07
CA ASP A 416 13.08 11.41 6.04
C ASP A 416 12.00 12.53 6.02
N ASP A 417 10.85 12.33 6.69
CA ASP A 417 9.77 13.32 6.84
C ASP A 417 9.83 14.08 8.18
N ILE A 418 10.83 13.84 9.03
CA ILE A 418 11.03 14.58 10.28
C ILE A 418 11.51 16.01 9.96
N ILE A 419 10.86 17.00 10.57
CA ILE A 419 11.20 18.41 10.42
C ILE A 419 12.17 18.84 11.52
N ASN A 420 13.34 19.34 11.16
CA ASN A 420 14.34 19.82 12.11
C ASN A 420 14.24 21.35 12.28
N VAL A 421 13.52 21.78 13.30
CA VAL A 421 13.33 23.20 13.62
C VAL A 421 14.30 23.61 14.71
N ALA A 422 15.35 24.37 14.38
CA ALA A 422 16.34 24.86 15.33
C ALA A 422 16.88 23.79 16.29
N GLY A 423 17.14 22.57 15.76
CA GLY A 423 17.61 21.42 16.52
C GLY A 423 16.51 20.56 17.18
N HIS A 424 15.25 20.96 17.10
CA HIS A 424 14.13 20.14 17.56
C HIS A 424 13.59 19.27 16.42
N ARG A 425 13.51 17.97 16.67
CA ARG A 425 12.93 16.97 15.74
C ARG A 425 11.41 16.94 15.93
N LEU A 426 10.67 17.42 14.95
CA LEU A 426 9.21 17.50 14.99
C LEU A 426 8.60 16.53 14.00
N SER A 427 7.60 15.80 14.45
CA SER A 427 6.85 14.85 13.61
C SER A 427 5.87 15.58 12.71
N THR A 428 5.95 15.34 11.41
CA THR A 428 4.93 15.78 10.45
C THR A 428 3.57 15.20 10.81
N GLY A 429 3.52 13.91 11.11
CA GLY A 429 2.29 13.22 11.50
C GLY A 429 1.66 13.77 12.78
N GLY A 430 2.47 14.13 13.79
CA GLY A 430 1.97 14.76 15.02
C GLY A 430 1.35 16.15 14.79
N MET A 431 1.92 16.93 13.86
CA MET A 431 1.31 18.20 13.47
C MET A 431 0.04 18.01 12.62
N GLU A 432 0.06 17.07 11.69
CA GLU A 432 -1.10 16.72 10.85
C GLU A 432 -2.29 16.26 11.69
N GLU A 433 -2.03 15.54 12.77
CA GLU A 433 -3.05 15.09 13.71
C GLU A 433 -3.78 16.29 14.35
N VAL A 434 -3.01 17.26 14.82
CA VAL A 434 -3.56 18.50 15.41
C VAL A 434 -4.28 19.34 14.34
N VAL A 435 -3.73 19.47 13.14
CA VAL A 435 -4.38 20.19 12.04
C VAL A 435 -5.71 19.53 11.66
N ALA A 436 -5.79 18.21 11.69
CA ALA A 436 -7.00 17.44 11.40
C ALA A 436 -8.10 17.56 12.49
N GLU A 437 -7.79 18.04 13.70
CA GLU A 437 -8.79 18.36 14.71
C GLU A 437 -9.67 19.58 14.31
N HIS A 438 -9.20 20.40 13.37
CA HIS A 438 -9.97 21.56 12.93
C HIS A 438 -11.22 21.10 12.15
N PRO A 439 -12.44 21.57 12.51
CA PRO A 439 -13.71 21.03 11.99
C PRO A 439 -13.92 21.24 10.48
N ASP A 440 -13.24 22.20 9.90
CA ASP A 440 -13.35 22.49 8.47
C ASP A 440 -12.29 21.76 7.61
N VAL A 441 -11.36 21.03 8.22
CA VAL A 441 -10.30 20.30 7.53
C VAL A 441 -10.74 18.87 7.24
N ALA A 442 -10.75 18.48 5.95
CA ALA A 442 -11.02 17.11 5.51
C ALA A 442 -9.73 16.29 5.41
N GLU A 443 -8.66 16.93 4.90
CA GLU A 443 -7.34 16.32 4.74
C GLU A 443 -6.25 17.37 4.96
N CYS A 444 -5.10 16.95 5.42
CA CYS A 444 -3.95 17.84 5.56
C CYS A 444 -2.62 17.12 5.28
N ALA A 445 -1.61 17.92 5.00
CA ALA A 445 -0.21 17.50 4.94
C ALA A 445 0.67 18.58 5.55
N VAL A 446 1.70 18.18 6.27
CA VAL A 446 2.73 19.09 6.77
C VAL A 446 4.07 18.67 6.19
N VAL A 447 4.83 19.62 5.68
CA VAL A 447 6.19 19.42 5.17
C VAL A 447 7.16 20.39 5.80
N GLY A 448 8.41 19.97 5.99
CA GLY A 448 9.50 20.87 6.36
C GLY A 448 9.99 21.62 5.13
N ILE A 449 9.98 22.94 5.17
CA ILE A 449 10.57 23.79 4.12
C ILE A 449 11.83 24.48 4.66
N ALA A 450 12.79 24.76 3.79
CA ALA A 450 14.05 25.37 4.17
C ALA A 450 13.85 26.75 4.79
N ASP A 451 14.54 27.02 5.90
CA ASP A 451 14.58 28.32 6.60
C ASP A 451 16.01 28.67 6.95
N ALA A 452 16.42 29.88 6.60
CA ALA A 452 17.79 30.35 6.77
C ALA A 452 18.27 30.42 8.24
N MET A 453 17.36 30.57 9.20
CA MET A 453 17.69 30.70 10.62
C MET A 453 17.47 29.41 11.41
N LYS A 454 16.46 28.63 11.04
CA LYS A 454 16.02 27.47 11.82
C LYS A 454 16.36 26.15 11.16
N GLY A 455 16.99 26.16 9.99
CA GLY A 455 17.21 24.99 9.15
C GLY A 455 15.95 24.61 8.37
N GLN A 456 14.89 24.24 9.06
CA GLN A 456 13.57 23.99 8.49
C GLN A 456 12.46 24.63 9.32
N VAL A 457 11.33 24.91 8.68
CA VAL A 457 10.07 25.29 9.33
C VAL A 457 8.92 24.50 8.71
N PRO A 458 7.89 24.14 9.49
CA PRO A 458 6.71 23.48 8.96
C PRO A 458 5.89 24.39 8.06
N CYS A 459 5.39 23.84 6.97
CA CYS A 459 4.37 24.41 6.10
C CYS A 459 3.21 23.43 5.97
N GLY A 460 2.02 23.86 6.33
CA GLY A 460 0.80 23.07 6.27
C GLY A 460 0.06 23.25 4.95
N PHE A 461 -0.53 22.18 4.44
CA PHE A 461 -1.47 22.17 3.31
C PHE A 461 -2.77 21.55 3.79
N VAL A 462 -3.90 22.17 3.51
CA VAL A 462 -5.21 21.69 3.97
C VAL A 462 -6.22 21.64 2.84
N VAL A 463 -7.02 20.59 2.83
CA VAL A 463 -8.19 20.44 1.97
C VAL A 463 -9.42 20.62 2.84
N LEU A 464 -10.31 21.52 2.46
CA LEU A 464 -11.52 21.81 3.21
C LEU A 464 -12.56 20.70 3.03
N SER A 465 -13.38 20.52 4.05
CA SER A 465 -14.55 19.64 4.00
C SER A 465 -15.56 20.12 2.94
N ALA A 466 -16.29 19.20 2.32
CA ALA A 466 -17.25 19.51 1.26
C ALA A 466 -18.29 20.56 1.72
N GLY A 467 -18.52 21.57 0.88
CA GLY A 467 -19.45 22.66 1.17
C GLY A 467 -18.95 23.71 2.16
N ARG A 468 -17.68 23.64 2.58
CA ARG A 468 -17.04 24.68 3.38
C ARG A 468 -16.27 25.63 2.47
N ASP A 469 -16.49 26.93 2.69
CA ASP A 469 -15.72 28.02 2.08
C ASP A 469 -15.21 28.92 3.21
N ARG A 470 -13.90 29.14 3.26
CA ARG A 470 -13.22 29.86 4.33
C ARG A 470 -12.21 30.84 3.74
N GLU A 471 -12.13 32.02 4.35
CA GLU A 471 -11.05 32.95 4.04
C GLU A 471 -9.72 32.34 4.50
N ALA A 472 -8.74 32.29 3.57
CA ALA A 472 -7.48 31.59 3.77
C ALA A 472 -6.68 32.09 4.98
N GLY A 473 -6.64 33.41 5.20
CA GLY A 473 -5.90 34.00 6.33
C GLY A 473 -6.59 33.80 7.69
N GLU A 474 -7.91 33.61 7.71
CA GLU A 474 -8.65 33.24 8.92
C GLU A 474 -8.36 31.80 9.32
N LEU A 475 -8.53 30.89 8.37
CA LEU A 475 -8.23 29.47 8.55
C LEU A 475 -6.78 29.23 8.99
N GLU A 476 -5.83 29.93 8.37
CA GLU A 476 -4.41 29.87 8.75
C GLU A 476 -4.20 30.27 10.21
N ARG A 477 -4.79 31.39 10.64
CA ARG A 477 -4.66 31.87 12.04
C ARG A 477 -5.23 30.87 13.04
N GLU A 478 -6.39 30.28 12.75
CA GLU A 478 -7.05 29.29 13.60
C GLU A 478 -6.19 28.01 13.75
N ILE A 479 -5.70 27.48 12.64
CA ILE A 479 -4.87 26.26 12.63
C ILE A 479 -3.51 26.53 13.30
N VAL A 480 -2.87 27.66 13.02
CA VAL A 480 -1.60 28.03 13.67
C VAL A 480 -1.79 28.18 15.19
N ALA A 481 -2.90 28.78 15.63
CA ALA A 481 -3.23 28.89 17.04
C ALA A 481 -3.44 27.52 17.69
N LEU A 482 -4.17 26.62 17.01
CA LEU A 482 -4.42 25.25 17.47
C LEU A 482 -3.13 24.45 17.62
N VAL A 483 -2.25 24.48 16.63
CA VAL A 483 -0.93 23.81 16.69
C VAL A 483 -0.07 24.40 17.80
N ARG A 484 -0.10 25.71 17.99
CA ARG A 484 0.64 26.37 19.07
C ARG A 484 0.11 26.00 20.45
N GLU A 485 -1.18 25.85 20.61
CA GLU A 485 -1.82 25.41 21.86
C GLU A 485 -1.48 23.95 22.19
N ARG A 486 -1.58 23.04 21.19
CA ARG A 486 -1.44 21.59 21.38
C ARG A 486 0.01 21.12 21.44
N ILE A 487 0.87 21.66 20.58
CA ILE A 487 2.29 21.23 20.46
C ILE A 487 3.24 22.25 21.12
N GLY A 488 2.85 23.51 21.14
CA GLY A 488 3.68 24.59 21.66
C GLY A 488 4.34 25.42 20.57
N ALA A 489 4.94 26.55 20.99
CA ALA A 489 5.61 27.50 20.09
C ALA A 489 6.81 26.89 19.34
N VAL A 490 7.36 25.78 19.85
CA VAL A 490 8.46 25.01 19.23
C VAL A 490 8.08 24.47 17.86
N ALA A 491 6.80 24.17 17.62
CA ALA A 491 6.31 23.70 16.33
C ALA A 491 6.62 24.67 15.19
N ALA A 492 6.65 25.97 15.49
CA ALA A 492 6.99 27.04 14.55
C ALA A 492 6.15 27.05 13.25
N LEU A 493 4.99 26.38 13.23
CA LEU A 493 4.06 26.44 12.11
C LEU A 493 3.54 27.89 11.98
N LYS A 494 3.73 28.48 10.81
CA LYS A 494 3.30 29.85 10.52
C LYS A 494 2.47 29.94 9.25
N THR A 495 2.64 28.98 8.35
CA THR A 495 2.03 28.99 7.03
C THR A 495 1.14 27.78 6.87
N VAL A 496 -0.13 28.02 6.55
CA VAL A 496 -1.12 27.00 6.19
C VAL A 496 -1.79 27.41 4.89
N ILE A 497 -1.70 26.56 3.88
CA ILE A 497 -2.16 26.85 2.52
C ILE A 497 -3.36 25.99 2.22
N PRO A 498 -4.55 26.58 2.01
CA PRO A 498 -5.69 25.84 1.49
C PRO A 498 -5.43 25.40 0.04
N VAL A 499 -5.69 24.12 -0.25
CA VAL A 499 -5.54 23.53 -1.58
C VAL A 499 -6.79 22.71 -1.93
N LYS A 500 -7.04 22.53 -3.21
CA LYS A 500 -8.19 21.73 -3.65
C LYS A 500 -7.99 20.24 -3.36
N ARG A 501 -6.77 19.78 -3.42
CA ARG A 501 -6.39 18.37 -3.25
C ARG A 501 -4.90 18.25 -2.93
N LEU A 502 -4.51 17.16 -2.30
CA LEU A 502 -3.12 16.84 -2.00
C LEU A 502 -2.54 15.91 -3.06
N PRO A 503 -1.27 16.07 -3.45
CA PRO A 503 -0.60 15.13 -4.34
C PRO A 503 -0.37 13.81 -3.63
N LYS A 504 -0.95 12.75 -4.20
CA LYS A 504 -0.90 11.40 -3.65
C LYS A 504 -0.38 10.40 -4.66
N THR A 505 0.19 9.33 -4.16
CA THR A 505 0.37 8.13 -4.96
C THR A 505 -1.00 7.48 -5.21
N ARG A 506 -1.08 6.60 -6.20
CA ARG A 506 -2.27 5.80 -6.49
C ARG A 506 -2.69 4.89 -5.34
N SER A 507 -1.79 4.61 -4.40
CA SER A 507 -2.09 3.93 -3.14
C SER A 507 -2.58 4.87 -2.03
N GLY A 508 -2.73 6.17 -2.31
CA GLY A 508 -3.22 7.17 -1.38
C GLY A 508 -2.15 7.87 -0.53
N LYS A 509 -0.89 7.48 -0.61
CA LYS A 509 0.19 8.11 0.18
C LYS A 509 0.50 9.50 -0.33
N ILE A 510 0.54 10.48 0.57
CA ILE A 510 0.89 11.87 0.25
C ILE A 510 2.36 11.96 -0.15
N LEU A 511 2.64 12.71 -1.22
CA LEU A 511 3.97 12.90 -1.79
C LEU A 511 4.71 14.09 -1.12
N ARG A 512 4.94 14.02 0.21
CA ARG A 512 5.54 15.10 1.01
C ARG A 512 6.90 15.53 0.50
N ALA A 513 7.78 14.58 0.20
CA ALA A 513 9.12 14.88 -0.33
C ALA A 513 9.07 15.65 -1.67
N THR A 514 8.07 15.41 -2.52
CA THR A 514 7.90 16.17 -3.76
C THR A 514 7.39 17.58 -3.48
N ILE A 515 6.43 17.74 -2.57
CA ILE A 515 5.95 19.06 -2.13
C ILE A 515 7.11 19.89 -1.56
N GLN A 516 7.92 19.29 -0.68
CA GLN A 516 9.08 19.93 -0.08
C GLN A 516 10.07 20.41 -1.15
N LYS A 517 10.46 19.55 -2.09
CA LYS A 517 11.39 19.92 -3.17
C LYS A 517 10.86 21.05 -4.05
N ILE A 518 9.55 21.07 -4.32
CA ILE A 518 8.92 22.18 -5.04
C ILE A 518 9.04 23.48 -4.22
N ALA A 519 8.77 23.41 -2.92
CA ALA A 519 8.88 24.57 -2.02
C ALA A 519 10.32 25.09 -1.88
N ASP A 520 11.30 24.18 -1.86
CA ASP A 520 12.74 24.52 -1.67
C ASP A 520 13.47 24.77 -3.00
N LYS A 521 12.80 24.74 -4.16
CA LYS A 521 13.37 24.86 -5.52
C LYS A 521 14.45 23.82 -5.84
N GLU A 522 14.35 22.67 -5.24
CA GLU A 522 15.24 21.56 -5.54
C GLU A 522 14.84 20.86 -6.83
N GLU A 523 15.82 20.24 -7.50
CA GLU A 523 15.51 19.34 -8.61
C GLU A 523 14.68 18.15 -8.14
N TRP A 524 13.57 17.91 -8.82
CA TRP A 524 12.72 16.76 -8.57
C TRP A 524 12.32 16.07 -9.87
N LYS A 525 12.05 14.77 -9.75
CA LYS A 525 11.54 13.97 -10.87
C LYS A 525 10.06 13.70 -10.64
N MET A 526 9.28 13.66 -11.71
CA MET A 526 7.87 13.28 -11.64
C MET A 526 7.74 11.92 -10.93
N PRO A 527 7.04 11.86 -9.79
CA PRO A 527 6.85 10.57 -9.09
C PRO A 527 6.04 9.62 -9.96
N ALA A 528 6.63 8.46 -10.26
CA ALA A 528 6.01 7.47 -11.14
C ALA A 528 4.69 6.90 -10.60
N THR A 529 4.49 6.98 -9.30
CA THR A 529 3.32 6.48 -8.58
C THR A 529 2.24 7.53 -8.38
N ILE A 530 2.44 8.76 -8.86
CA ILE A 530 1.45 9.83 -8.68
C ILE A 530 0.12 9.49 -9.34
N ASP A 531 -0.97 9.82 -8.67
CA ASP A 531 -2.33 9.58 -9.19
C ASP A 531 -2.68 10.56 -10.33
N ASP A 532 -2.46 11.86 -10.09
CA ASP A 532 -2.66 12.92 -11.08
C ASP A 532 -1.48 13.91 -11.04
N PRO A 533 -0.65 13.94 -12.09
CA PRO A 533 0.50 14.85 -12.16
C PRO A 533 0.15 16.35 -12.11
N ALA A 534 -1.04 16.75 -12.58
CA ALA A 534 -1.47 18.15 -12.61
C ALA A 534 -1.57 18.77 -11.21
N ILE A 535 -1.73 17.95 -10.17
CA ILE A 535 -1.79 18.44 -8.78
C ILE A 535 -0.48 19.13 -8.37
N LEU A 536 0.67 18.69 -8.88
CA LEU A 536 1.96 19.30 -8.52
C LEU A 536 2.09 20.74 -9.05
N ASP A 537 1.51 21.03 -10.21
CA ASP A 537 1.43 22.39 -10.74
C ASP A 537 0.50 23.26 -9.89
N GLU A 538 -0.62 22.71 -9.40
CA GLU A 538 -1.54 23.39 -8.49
C GLU A 538 -0.84 23.74 -7.16
N ILE A 539 -0.10 22.79 -6.57
CA ILE A 539 0.70 23.00 -5.35
C ILE A 539 1.78 24.06 -5.59
N GLY A 540 2.50 23.99 -6.70
CA GLY A 540 3.52 24.98 -7.05
C GLY A 540 2.93 26.39 -7.22
N ALA A 541 1.74 26.50 -7.79
CA ALA A 541 1.02 27.78 -7.90
C ALA A 541 0.64 28.32 -6.51
N ALA A 542 0.06 27.49 -5.64
CA ALA A 542 -0.33 27.87 -4.29
C ALA A 542 0.86 28.29 -3.41
N LEU A 543 2.01 27.64 -3.56
CA LEU A 543 3.27 28.04 -2.89
C LEU A 543 3.75 29.42 -3.39
N ARG A 544 3.77 29.66 -4.69
CA ARG A 544 4.20 30.95 -5.28
C ARG A 544 3.32 32.11 -4.84
N GLU A 545 2.00 31.92 -4.71
CA GLU A 545 1.08 32.93 -4.17
C GLU A 545 1.45 33.36 -2.75
N ARG A 546 2.12 32.50 -1.99
CA ARG A 546 2.63 32.77 -0.63
C ARG A 546 4.09 33.20 -0.60
N GLY A 547 4.72 33.42 -1.75
CA GLY A 547 6.12 33.80 -1.85
C GLY A 547 7.11 32.66 -1.49
N ILE A 548 6.65 31.41 -1.51
CA ILE A 548 7.44 30.22 -1.24
C ILE A 548 7.81 29.58 -2.59
N GLY A 549 9.05 29.17 -2.76
CA GLY A 549 9.48 28.57 -4.03
C GLY A 549 9.53 29.59 -5.20
N VAL A 550 9.78 30.87 -4.93
CA VAL A 550 9.84 31.95 -5.94
C VAL A 550 11.26 32.17 -6.46
#